data_9a3bd938f1a64135b7e39e2a58b4a282
#
_entry.id   9a3bd938f1a64135b7e39e2a58b4a282
#
_cell.length_a   1.000
_cell.length_b   1.000
_cell.length_c   1.000
_cell.angle_alpha   90.00
_cell.angle_beta   90.00
_cell.angle_gamma   90.00
#
_symmetry.space_group_name_H-M   'P 1'
#
loop_
_entity.id
_entity.type
_entity.pdbx_description
1 polymer ?
#
loop_
_entity_poly.entity_id
_entity_poly.type
_entity_poly.pdbx_seq_one_letter_code
_entity_poly.pdbx_strand_id
1 'polypeptide(L)'
;MSTKDFLEKDYYKTLGVAKGASADEIKKSYRKLARKYHPDANKGDAKAEAKFKEISEAYNTLSDEKRRKEYDDARSLFGSGGFRSPGQGGGFDFGDLFGGSEQGTSGGRLGDLLGGMFGGGRGASTQPRPRRGADVETETSLGFSDAIEGATVTLRLASERPCPTCHGTGAKAGTVPRVCPSCQGTGQSSRNLGSFAFSEPCRECRGRGLVVDDPCPACSGSGRAMSTRSIQARIPAGVADGQRIKLKGKGAPGERGGPAGDLYVRVHVSPHPVFGRSNHNLTVTVPVTFPEAALGAEIKVPAHRGATVSVRIPPGTPNGRVFRVRGRGVRRPDGTNGDLLVTVSVQVPNALSSPAREALNAFREATAGEDPREDLLRRARQTS
;
A
#
# COMPACT_ATOMS: atom_id res chain seq x y z
N MET A 1 2.55 -21.96 -12.44
CA MET A 1 3.26 -22.66 -13.55
C MET A 1 3.59 -24.04 -13.05
N SER A 2 3.24 -25.07 -13.80
CA SER A 2 3.45 -26.47 -13.40
C SER A 2 4.91 -26.86 -13.62
N THR A 3 5.48 -27.65 -12.71
CA THR A 3 6.86 -28.19 -12.81
C THR A 3 7.06 -29.06 -14.07
N LYS A 4 5.97 -29.61 -14.63
CA LYS A 4 5.97 -30.28 -15.93
C LYS A 4 6.40 -29.38 -17.08
N ASP A 5 5.97 -28.11 -17.05
CA ASP A 5 6.29 -27.14 -18.12
C ASP A 5 7.79 -26.82 -18.17
N PHE A 6 8.50 -26.83 -17.01
CA PHE A 6 9.95 -26.64 -16.94
C PHE A 6 10.76 -27.81 -17.52
N LEU A 7 10.19 -29.01 -17.54
CA LEU A 7 10.86 -30.21 -18.05
C LEU A 7 10.64 -30.40 -19.56
N GLU A 8 9.46 -30.01 -20.05
CA GLU A 8 9.08 -30.23 -21.46
C GLU A 8 9.48 -29.10 -22.37
N LYS A 9 9.55 -27.84 -21.90
CA LYS A 9 9.80 -26.65 -22.71
C LYS A 9 11.23 -26.15 -22.57
N ASP A 10 11.89 -25.90 -23.72
CA ASP A 10 13.19 -25.26 -23.76
C ASP A 10 13.06 -23.76 -23.98
N TYR A 11 13.05 -23.00 -22.89
CA TYR A 11 12.86 -21.55 -22.95
C TYR A 11 13.99 -20.81 -23.67
N TYR A 12 15.24 -21.30 -23.62
CA TYR A 12 16.34 -20.72 -24.40
C TYR A 12 16.12 -20.93 -25.90
N LYS A 13 15.67 -22.13 -26.29
CA LYS A 13 15.33 -22.44 -27.68
C LYS A 13 14.10 -21.67 -28.15
N THR A 14 13.09 -21.48 -27.30
CA THR A 14 11.89 -20.69 -27.61
C THR A 14 12.24 -19.23 -27.90
N LEU A 15 13.19 -18.64 -27.16
CA LEU A 15 13.68 -17.29 -27.44
C LEU A 15 14.78 -17.24 -28.51
N GLY A 16 15.30 -18.40 -28.95
CA GLY A 16 16.39 -18.46 -29.94
C GLY A 16 17.71 -17.89 -29.41
N VAL A 17 18.02 -18.09 -28.13
CA VAL A 17 19.25 -17.63 -27.48
C VAL A 17 20.03 -18.79 -26.89
N ALA A 18 21.34 -18.63 -26.70
CA ALA A 18 22.19 -19.64 -26.10
C ALA A 18 21.89 -19.77 -24.58
N LYS A 19 22.15 -20.95 -23.98
CA LYS A 19 21.93 -21.22 -22.55
C LYS A 19 22.71 -20.27 -21.62
N GLY A 20 23.82 -19.70 -22.08
CA GLY A 20 24.63 -18.71 -21.36
C GLY A 20 24.34 -17.23 -21.74
N ALA A 21 23.26 -16.95 -22.48
CA ALA A 21 22.96 -15.61 -22.97
C ALA A 21 22.79 -14.61 -21.80
N SER A 22 23.26 -13.38 -22.03
CA SER A 22 23.12 -12.27 -21.09
C SER A 22 21.66 -11.80 -20.98
N ALA A 23 21.33 -11.10 -19.91
CA ALA A 23 19.98 -10.53 -19.71
C ALA A 23 19.60 -9.58 -20.86
N ASP A 24 20.55 -8.86 -21.42
CA ASP A 24 20.32 -7.94 -22.54
C ASP A 24 20.03 -8.70 -23.85
N GLU A 25 20.69 -9.81 -24.12
CA GLU A 25 20.44 -10.65 -25.27
C GLU A 25 19.07 -11.30 -25.20
N ILE A 26 18.68 -11.82 -24.03
CA ILE A 26 17.34 -12.36 -23.76
C ILE A 26 16.28 -11.30 -24.02
N LYS A 27 16.48 -10.08 -23.49
CA LYS A 27 15.56 -8.95 -23.68
C LYS A 27 15.45 -8.50 -25.14
N LYS A 28 16.59 -8.47 -25.85
CA LYS A 28 16.64 -8.11 -27.29
C LYS A 28 15.89 -9.12 -28.15
N SER A 29 16.11 -10.40 -27.91
CA SER A 29 15.42 -11.47 -28.62
C SER A 29 13.92 -11.48 -28.34
N TYR A 30 13.52 -11.35 -27.07
CA TYR A 30 12.11 -11.20 -26.71
C TYR A 30 11.42 -10.05 -27.47
N ARG A 31 12.03 -8.84 -27.45
CA ARG A 31 11.44 -7.68 -28.17
C ARG A 31 11.26 -7.93 -29.68
N LYS A 32 12.20 -8.62 -30.31
CA LYS A 32 12.13 -8.97 -31.73
C LYS A 32 10.98 -9.94 -32.01
N LEU A 33 10.85 -10.99 -31.19
CA LEU A 33 9.83 -12.02 -31.34
C LEU A 33 8.43 -11.48 -30.95
N ALA A 34 8.34 -10.71 -29.87
CA ALA A 34 7.09 -10.10 -29.42
C ALA A 34 6.50 -9.16 -30.47
N ARG A 35 7.31 -8.36 -31.17
CA ARG A 35 6.84 -7.52 -32.30
C ARG A 35 6.34 -8.36 -33.46
N LYS A 36 7.01 -9.49 -33.78
CA LYS A 36 6.64 -10.37 -34.88
C LYS A 36 5.32 -11.09 -34.62
N TYR A 37 5.06 -11.53 -33.40
CA TYR A 37 3.89 -12.33 -33.05
C TYR A 37 2.86 -11.55 -32.20
N HIS A 38 2.92 -10.20 -32.21
CA HIS A 38 1.99 -9.37 -31.45
C HIS A 38 0.55 -9.58 -31.93
N PRO A 39 -0.44 -9.72 -31.02
CA PRO A 39 -1.83 -9.95 -31.43
C PRO A 39 -2.41 -8.82 -32.28
N ASP A 40 -1.98 -7.56 -32.08
CA ASP A 40 -2.44 -6.44 -32.91
C ASP A 40 -1.92 -6.50 -34.34
N ALA A 41 -0.71 -7.06 -34.54
CA ALA A 41 -0.12 -7.24 -35.88
C ALA A 41 -0.60 -8.51 -36.59
N ASN A 42 -1.13 -9.50 -35.85
CA ASN A 42 -1.56 -10.79 -36.35
C ASN A 42 -3.00 -11.10 -35.87
N LYS A 43 -3.94 -10.19 -36.16
CA LYS A 43 -5.34 -10.32 -35.70
C LYS A 43 -5.98 -11.58 -36.27
N GLY A 44 -6.46 -12.49 -35.41
CA GLY A 44 -7.15 -13.72 -35.78
C GLY A 44 -6.26 -14.91 -36.09
N ASP A 45 -4.92 -14.79 -36.00
CA ASP A 45 -4.00 -15.93 -36.15
C ASP A 45 -3.75 -16.64 -34.82
N ALA A 46 -4.49 -17.73 -34.58
CA ALA A 46 -4.36 -18.57 -33.39
C ALA A 46 -2.93 -19.15 -33.20
N LYS A 47 -2.18 -19.36 -34.28
CA LYS A 47 -0.79 -19.85 -34.21
C LYS A 47 0.17 -18.76 -33.76
N ALA A 48 -0.05 -17.52 -34.19
CA ALA A 48 0.73 -16.37 -33.72
C ALA A 48 0.45 -16.09 -32.25
N GLU A 49 -0.80 -16.19 -31.79
CA GLU A 49 -1.19 -16.03 -30.41
C GLU A 49 -0.56 -17.10 -29.48
N ALA A 50 -0.59 -18.38 -29.90
CA ALA A 50 0.05 -19.47 -29.17
C ALA A 50 1.56 -19.23 -29.03
N LYS A 51 2.24 -18.85 -30.11
CA LYS A 51 3.67 -18.50 -30.08
C LYS A 51 3.97 -17.29 -29.22
N PHE A 52 3.13 -16.28 -29.20
CA PHE A 52 3.31 -15.11 -28.34
C PHE A 52 3.21 -15.49 -26.85
N LYS A 53 2.29 -16.40 -26.48
CA LYS A 53 2.18 -16.94 -25.11
C LYS A 53 3.45 -17.70 -24.70
N GLU A 54 3.97 -18.57 -25.58
CA GLU A 54 5.20 -19.32 -25.31
C GLU A 54 6.43 -18.40 -25.16
N ILE A 55 6.57 -17.39 -26.01
CA ILE A 55 7.65 -16.40 -25.96
C ILE A 55 7.57 -15.57 -24.68
N SER A 56 6.36 -15.15 -24.27
CA SER A 56 6.14 -14.38 -23.06
C SER A 56 6.43 -15.20 -21.80
N GLU A 57 6.05 -16.47 -21.79
CA GLU A 57 6.36 -17.41 -20.71
C GLU A 57 7.87 -17.62 -20.57
N ALA A 58 8.58 -17.85 -21.67
CA ALA A 58 10.02 -18.03 -21.70
C ALA A 58 10.75 -16.76 -21.18
N TYR A 59 10.31 -15.58 -21.61
CA TYR A 59 10.89 -14.32 -21.14
C TYR A 59 10.65 -14.08 -19.64
N ASN A 60 9.44 -14.33 -19.14
CA ASN A 60 9.13 -14.18 -17.73
C ASN A 60 9.95 -15.10 -16.82
N THR A 61 10.39 -16.24 -17.32
CA THR A 61 11.24 -17.17 -16.57
C THR A 61 12.71 -16.77 -16.66
N LEU A 62 13.21 -16.41 -17.84
CA LEU A 62 14.64 -16.16 -18.06
C LEU A 62 15.09 -14.72 -17.78
N SER A 63 14.16 -13.77 -17.65
CA SER A 63 14.47 -12.37 -17.33
C SER A 63 14.72 -12.11 -15.85
N ASP A 64 14.22 -12.96 -14.98
CA ASP A 64 14.44 -12.90 -13.53
C ASP A 64 15.56 -13.87 -13.15
N GLU A 65 16.64 -13.37 -12.55
CA GLU A 65 17.84 -14.14 -12.22
C GLU A 65 17.55 -15.33 -11.31
N LYS A 66 16.62 -15.18 -10.39
CA LYS A 66 16.24 -16.23 -9.44
C LYS A 66 15.45 -17.34 -10.13
N ARG A 67 14.45 -17.00 -10.94
CA ARG A 67 13.64 -17.96 -11.72
C ARG A 67 14.47 -18.66 -12.79
N ARG A 68 15.40 -17.94 -13.42
CA ARG A 68 16.35 -18.51 -14.37
C ARG A 68 17.20 -19.57 -13.73
N LYS A 69 17.73 -19.29 -12.53
CA LYS A 69 18.52 -20.26 -11.77
C LYS A 69 17.71 -21.47 -11.37
N GLU A 70 16.48 -21.28 -10.88
CA GLU A 70 15.57 -22.38 -10.54
C GLU A 70 15.25 -23.27 -11.75
N TYR A 71 15.05 -22.65 -12.93
CA TYR A 71 14.83 -23.35 -14.18
C TYR A 71 16.07 -24.13 -14.64
N ASP A 72 17.26 -23.52 -14.58
CA ASP A 72 18.54 -24.15 -14.96
C ASP A 72 18.88 -25.31 -14.02
N ASP A 73 18.68 -25.15 -12.71
CA ASP A 73 18.89 -26.17 -11.69
C ASP A 73 17.93 -27.37 -11.90
N ALA A 74 16.64 -27.12 -12.11
CA ALA A 74 15.66 -28.16 -12.42
C ALA A 74 16.05 -28.94 -13.68
N ARG A 75 16.49 -28.26 -14.71
CA ARG A 75 16.89 -28.89 -15.97
C ARG A 75 18.20 -29.65 -15.91
N SER A 76 19.12 -29.23 -15.04
CA SER A 76 20.39 -29.94 -14.82
C SER A 76 20.18 -31.27 -14.06
N LEU A 77 19.23 -31.29 -13.13
CA LEU A 77 18.87 -32.48 -12.35
C LEU A 77 18.17 -33.57 -13.21
N PHE A 78 17.37 -33.17 -14.18
CA PHE A 78 16.60 -34.08 -15.02
C PHE A 78 17.20 -34.31 -16.43
N GLY A 79 18.08 -33.42 -16.91
CA GLY A 79 18.66 -33.48 -18.26
C GLY A 79 19.91 -34.34 -18.41
N SER A 80 20.62 -34.67 -17.33
CA SER A 80 21.75 -35.59 -17.35
C SER A 80 21.29 -36.99 -16.91
N GLY A 81 20.76 -37.80 -17.81
CA GLY A 81 20.27 -39.17 -17.69
C GLY A 81 20.80 -40.06 -16.55
N GLY A 82 20.59 -39.70 -15.31
CA GLY A 82 21.18 -40.30 -14.12
C GLY A 82 20.20 -40.69 -13.01
N PHE A 83 18.98 -41.08 -13.34
CA PHE A 83 18.17 -41.83 -12.37
C PHE A 83 17.94 -43.26 -12.89
N ARG A 84 18.98 -44.10 -12.77
CA ARG A 84 18.82 -45.51 -12.77
C ARG A 84 18.23 -45.91 -11.41
N SER A 85 16.98 -46.32 -11.46
CA SER A 85 16.28 -46.92 -10.34
C SER A 85 16.87 -48.30 -10.00
N PRO A 86 17.18 -48.60 -8.75
CA PRO A 86 17.16 -49.95 -8.27
C PRO A 86 15.95 -50.13 -7.36
N GLY A 87 14.92 -50.80 -7.89
CA GLY A 87 14.04 -51.73 -7.14
C GLY A 87 13.16 -51.20 -6.03
N GLN A 88 11.86 -51.24 -6.32
CA GLN A 88 10.77 -51.61 -5.41
C GLN A 88 10.25 -50.58 -4.38
N GLY A 89 9.06 -50.06 -4.65
CA GLY A 89 8.03 -49.79 -3.64
C GLY A 89 8.06 -48.37 -3.02
N GLY A 90 7.30 -47.47 -3.56
CA GLY A 90 6.99 -46.18 -2.88
C GLY A 90 6.92 -44.99 -3.85
N GLY A 91 5.78 -44.88 -4.52
CA GLY A 91 5.52 -43.72 -5.38
C GLY A 91 5.43 -42.45 -4.53
N PHE A 92 6.47 -41.65 -4.58
CA PHE A 92 6.38 -40.26 -4.12
C PHE A 92 5.71 -39.46 -5.23
N ASP A 93 4.44 -39.13 -5.03
CA ASP A 93 3.72 -38.21 -5.89
C ASP A 93 4.26 -36.76 -5.68
N PHE A 94 5.09 -36.33 -6.61
CA PHE A 94 5.70 -34.99 -6.62
C PHE A 94 4.66 -33.90 -6.90
N GLY A 95 3.43 -34.26 -7.26
CA GLY A 95 2.31 -33.35 -7.49
C GLY A 95 1.80 -32.70 -6.20
N ASP A 96 1.91 -33.37 -5.08
CA ASP A 96 1.44 -32.91 -3.77
C ASP A 96 2.42 -31.92 -3.09
N LEU A 97 3.67 -31.92 -3.52
CA LEU A 97 4.72 -31.02 -3.00
C LEU A 97 4.64 -29.61 -3.59
N PHE A 98 4.03 -29.46 -4.78
CA PHE A 98 3.96 -28.16 -5.50
C PHE A 98 2.54 -27.70 -5.84
N GLY A 99 1.52 -28.51 -5.58
CA GLY A 99 0.11 -28.25 -5.94
C GLY A 99 -0.73 -27.64 -4.82
N GLY A 100 -0.22 -26.69 -4.05
CA GLY A 100 -0.93 -26.01 -2.96
C GLY A 100 -1.10 -24.52 -3.22
N SER A 101 -2.24 -24.16 -3.84
CA SER A 101 -2.99 -22.89 -3.75
C SER A 101 -2.22 -21.58 -3.73
N GLU A 102 -2.50 -20.84 -4.77
CA GLU A 102 -2.65 -19.39 -4.85
C GLU A 102 -3.11 -18.75 -3.52
N GLN A 103 -2.17 -18.18 -2.78
CA GLN A 103 -2.34 -16.97 -1.94
C GLN A 103 -1.02 -16.65 -1.24
N GLY A 104 -0.36 -15.63 -1.73
CA GLY A 104 0.74 -14.84 -1.19
C GLY A 104 1.36 -15.24 0.14
N THR A 105 2.64 -15.68 0.11
CA THR A 105 3.66 -15.13 1.01
C THR A 105 5.02 -15.80 0.76
N SER A 106 5.95 -15.00 0.26
CA SER A 106 7.38 -14.94 0.61
C SER A 106 8.13 -16.23 0.99
N GLY A 107 8.96 -16.68 0.06
CA GLY A 107 10.28 -17.33 0.22
C GLY A 107 10.79 -17.70 1.61
N GLY A 108 10.69 -18.98 1.98
CA GLY A 108 11.31 -19.47 3.20
C GLY A 108 11.14 -20.97 3.51
N ARG A 109 10.30 -21.68 2.74
CA ARG A 109 9.93 -23.07 3.13
C ARG A 109 10.80 -24.18 2.56
N LEU A 110 11.57 -23.93 1.52
CA LEU A 110 12.38 -24.98 0.89
C LEU A 110 13.63 -25.36 1.68
N GLY A 111 14.24 -24.39 2.39
CA GLY A 111 15.39 -24.62 3.24
C GLY A 111 15.09 -25.40 4.53
N ASP A 112 13.88 -25.21 5.06
CA ASP A 112 13.45 -25.83 6.32
C ASP A 112 13.06 -27.31 6.12
N LEU A 113 12.58 -27.67 4.92
CA LEU A 113 12.18 -29.04 4.59
C LEU A 113 13.41 -29.92 4.26
N LEU A 114 14.44 -29.38 3.60
CA LEU A 114 15.69 -30.12 3.33
C LEU A 114 16.57 -30.26 4.56
N GLY A 115 16.55 -29.29 5.47
CA GLY A 115 17.30 -29.35 6.73
C GLY A 115 16.77 -30.41 7.72
N GLY A 116 15.49 -30.74 7.65
CA GLY A 116 14.85 -31.75 8.49
C GLY A 116 15.10 -33.20 8.07
N MET A 117 15.46 -33.43 6.80
CA MET A 117 15.58 -34.80 6.25
C MET A 117 17.00 -35.35 6.28
N PHE A 118 18.04 -34.51 6.46
CA PHE A 118 19.45 -34.93 6.48
C PHE A 118 20.15 -34.78 7.83
N GLY A 119 19.48 -34.23 8.86
CA GLY A 119 20.04 -34.08 10.20
C GLY A 119 19.54 -35.14 11.14
N GLY A 120 20.32 -36.23 11.28
CA GLY A 120 20.03 -37.35 12.19
C GLY A 120 19.79 -36.93 13.64
N GLY A 121 18.76 -37.47 14.21
CA GLY A 121 18.38 -37.67 15.59
C GLY A 121 19.10 -36.94 16.71
N ARG A 122 18.57 -35.77 17.11
CA ARG A 122 18.61 -35.28 18.50
C ARG A 122 17.30 -34.57 18.75
N GLY A 123 16.59 -34.96 19.82
CA GLY A 123 15.27 -34.49 20.21
C GLY A 123 15.02 -33.02 19.93
N ALA A 124 14.17 -32.76 18.97
CA ALA A 124 13.68 -31.44 18.70
C ALA A 124 12.94 -30.96 19.95
N SER A 125 13.63 -30.17 20.78
CA SER A 125 12.97 -29.36 21.80
C SER A 125 11.97 -28.47 21.05
N THR A 126 10.69 -28.75 21.23
CA THR A 126 9.56 -27.94 20.75
C THR A 126 9.56 -26.61 21.48
N GLN A 127 10.64 -25.80 21.35
CA GLN A 127 10.60 -24.42 21.78
C GLN A 127 9.65 -23.66 20.85
N PRO A 128 8.63 -23.09 21.39
CA PRO A 128 7.64 -22.38 20.61
C PRO A 128 8.31 -21.20 19.91
N ARG A 129 8.31 -21.21 18.58
CA ARG A 129 8.95 -20.21 17.73
C ARG A 129 8.45 -18.80 18.04
N PRO A 130 9.34 -17.78 18.02
CA PRO A 130 8.97 -16.37 18.15
C PRO A 130 7.91 -15.99 17.11
N ARG A 131 6.84 -15.31 17.53
CA ARG A 131 5.79 -14.85 16.61
C ARG A 131 5.81 -13.32 16.56
N ARG A 132 5.73 -12.79 15.34
CA ARG A 132 5.58 -11.35 15.13
C ARG A 132 4.25 -10.87 15.71
N GLY A 133 4.25 -9.70 16.37
CA GLY A 133 3.05 -9.03 16.84
C GLY A 133 2.13 -8.60 15.71
N ALA A 134 0.85 -8.46 16.03
CA ALA A 134 -0.15 -7.98 15.09
C ALA A 134 0.11 -6.51 14.70
N ASP A 135 -0.21 -6.17 13.47
CA ASP A 135 -0.23 -4.80 13.02
C ASP A 135 -1.44 -4.08 13.65
N VAL A 136 -1.29 -2.81 13.98
CA VAL A 136 -2.34 -1.99 14.63
C VAL A 136 -2.68 -0.84 13.69
N GLU A 137 -3.97 -0.53 13.58
CA GLU A 137 -4.46 0.64 12.86
C GLU A 137 -5.05 1.65 13.83
N THR A 138 -4.82 2.92 13.56
CA THR A 138 -5.39 4.04 14.32
C THR A 138 -5.62 5.22 13.38
N GLU A 139 -6.48 6.13 13.80
CA GLU A 139 -6.80 7.33 13.05
C GLU A 139 -6.40 8.57 13.87
N THR A 140 -6.04 9.63 13.16
CA THR A 140 -5.75 10.92 13.76
C THR A 140 -6.24 12.04 12.88
N SER A 141 -6.73 13.13 13.48
CA SER A 141 -7.12 14.33 12.75
C SER A 141 -6.05 15.40 12.92
N LEU A 142 -5.74 16.07 11.80
CA LEU A 142 -4.79 17.18 11.73
C LEU A 142 -5.46 18.44 11.22
N GLY A 143 -5.02 19.59 11.69
CA GLY A 143 -5.32 20.85 11.04
C GLY A 143 -4.72 20.93 9.64
N PHE A 144 -5.33 21.72 8.76
CA PHE A 144 -4.83 21.92 7.38
C PHE A 144 -3.37 22.36 7.34
N SER A 145 -3.00 23.33 8.19
CA SER A 145 -1.62 23.83 8.27
C SER A 145 -0.64 22.77 8.73
N ASP A 146 -1.02 21.98 9.75
CA ASP A 146 -0.19 20.89 10.26
C ASP A 146 0.02 19.80 9.22
N ALA A 147 -1.00 19.52 8.40
CA ALA A 147 -0.89 18.54 7.31
C ALA A 147 0.05 19.02 6.19
N ILE A 148 0.12 20.32 5.93
CA ILE A 148 1.02 20.91 4.94
C ILE A 148 2.47 20.96 5.44
N GLU A 149 2.67 21.33 6.70
CA GLU A 149 4.00 21.55 7.27
C GLU A 149 4.61 20.29 7.86
N GLY A 150 3.77 19.31 8.17
CA GLY A 150 4.11 18.15 8.98
C GLY A 150 4.03 18.47 10.48
N ALA A 151 3.59 17.51 11.24
CA ALA A 151 3.42 17.65 12.67
C ALA A 151 3.87 16.41 13.43
N THR A 152 4.19 16.56 14.70
CA THR A 152 4.37 15.44 15.61
C THR A 152 3.12 15.29 16.46
N VAL A 153 2.43 14.16 16.32
CA VAL A 153 1.19 13.86 17.05
C VAL A 153 1.42 12.78 18.08
N THR A 154 0.75 12.89 19.21
CA THR A 154 0.76 11.87 20.25
C THR A 154 -0.46 10.98 20.09
N LEU A 155 -0.22 9.72 19.71
CA LEU A 155 -1.24 8.69 19.53
C LEU A 155 -1.38 7.86 20.80
N ARG A 156 -2.60 7.67 21.26
CA ARG A 156 -2.92 6.76 22.37
C ARG A 156 -3.40 5.44 21.79
N LEU A 157 -2.63 4.39 22.00
CA LEU A 157 -2.95 3.06 21.53
C LEU A 157 -3.32 2.16 22.69
N ALA A 158 -4.50 1.57 22.61
CA ALA A 158 -4.88 0.47 23.48
C ALA A 158 -4.46 -0.85 22.81
N SER A 159 -3.65 -1.64 23.46
CA SER A 159 -3.22 -2.95 22.96
C SER A 159 -3.12 -3.95 24.10
N GLU A 160 -3.40 -5.21 23.81
CA GLU A 160 -3.15 -6.28 24.76
C GLU A 160 -1.64 -6.45 24.96
N ARG A 161 -1.24 -6.46 26.21
CA ARG A 161 0.16 -6.67 26.64
C ARG A 161 0.21 -7.71 27.77
N PRO A 162 1.38 -8.26 28.04
CA PRO A 162 1.53 -9.04 29.28
C PRO A 162 1.01 -8.26 30.47
N CYS A 163 0.16 -8.88 31.27
CA CYS A 163 -0.43 -8.25 32.43
C CYS A 163 0.67 -7.74 33.39
N PRO A 164 0.64 -6.47 33.82
CA PRO A 164 1.69 -5.91 34.66
C PRO A 164 1.76 -6.57 36.04
N THR A 165 0.65 -7.14 36.50
CA THR A 165 0.58 -7.76 37.85
C THR A 165 1.19 -9.15 37.85
N CYS A 166 0.96 -9.95 36.82
CA CYS A 166 1.46 -11.34 36.73
C CYS A 166 2.56 -11.53 35.69
N HIS A 167 2.99 -10.49 35.03
CA HIS A 167 4.02 -10.50 33.97
C HIS A 167 3.78 -11.53 32.87
N GLY A 168 2.51 -11.81 32.58
CA GLY A 168 2.12 -12.73 31.50
C GLY A 168 1.86 -14.17 31.96
N THR A 169 2.12 -14.54 33.21
CA THR A 169 1.90 -15.90 33.73
C THR A 169 0.41 -16.26 33.83
N GLY A 170 -0.45 -15.27 34.07
CA GLY A 170 -1.86 -15.46 34.37
C GLY A 170 -2.14 -15.90 35.82
N ALA A 171 -1.10 -16.21 36.60
CA ALA A 171 -1.23 -16.65 37.99
C ALA A 171 -1.22 -15.46 38.96
N LYS A 172 -1.85 -15.64 40.10
CA LYS A 172 -1.79 -14.69 41.22
C LYS A 172 -0.35 -14.54 41.68
N ALA A 173 0.03 -13.33 42.15
CA ALA A 173 1.36 -13.10 42.68
C ALA A 173 1.67 -14.10 43.82
N GLY A 174 2.82 -14.77 43.73
CA GLY A 174 3.24 -15.81 44.68
C GLY A 174 2.81 -17.22 44.33
N THR A 175 2.03 -17.43 43.27
CA THR A 175 1.67 -18.76 42.75
C THR A 175 2.34 -19.01 41.40
N VAL A 176 2.66 -20.30 41.11
CA VAL A 176 3.32 -20.70 39.87
C VAL A 176 2.35 -21.52 39.03
N PRO A 177 2.17 -21.20 37.75
CA PRO A 177 1.38 -22.01 36.84
C PRO A 177 1.98 -23.43 36.75
N ARG A 178 1.14 -24.45 36.75
CA ARG A 178 1.57 -25.87 36.56
C ARG A 178 1.49 -26.26 35.08
N VAL A 179 2.31 -27.19 34.67
CA VAL A 179 2.24 -27.77 33.32
C VAL A 179 0.88 -28.46 33.14
N CYS A 180 0.22 -28.20 32.03
CA CYS A 180 -1.08 -28.84 31.74
C CYS A 180 -0.93 -30.35 31.63
N PRO A 181 -1.66 -31.12 32.43
CA PRO A 181 -1.56 -32.59 32.42
C PRO A 181 -2.05 -33.20 31.09
N SER A 182 -3.05 -32.61 30.46
CA SER A 182 -3.64 -33.12 29.22
C SER A 182 -2.75 -32.97 27.99
N CYS A 183 -1.94 -31.94 27.92
CA CYS A 183 -1.06 -31.69 26.76
C CYS A 183 0.43 -31.70 27.13
N GLN A 184 0.78 -31.91 28.36
CA GLN A 184 2.16 -31.96 28.87
C GLN A 184 2.99 -30.72 28.44
N GLY A 185 2.35 -29.54 28.44
CA GLY A 185 3.00 -28.27 28.09
C GLY A 185 2.97 -27.92 26.61
N THR A 186 2.57 -28.78 25.71
CA THR A 186 2.55 -28.53 24.27
C THR A 186 1.49 -27.49 23.86
N GLY A 187 0.45 -27.31 24.64
CA GLY A 187 -0.69 -26.43 24.32
C GLY A 187 -1.61 -27.00 23.24
N GLN A 188 -1.30 -28.18 22.70
CA GLN A 188 -2.04 -28.79 21.60
C GLN A 188 -2.42 -30.24 21.97
N SER A 189 -3.57 -30.68 21.51
CA SER A 189 -3.99 -32.07 21.53
C SER A 189 -4.14 -32.57 20.10
N SER A 190 -3.55 -33.73 19.81
CA SER A 190 -3.70 -34.39 18.51
C SER A 190 -4.95 -35.25 18.51
N ARG A 191 -5.81 -35.07 17.53
CA ARG A 191 -6.96 -35.91 17.26
C ARG A 191 -6.70 -36.70 15.99
N ASN A 192 -6.57 -38.01 16.15
CA ASN A 192 -6.39 -38.89 15.01
C ASN A 192 -7.77 -39.29 14.45
N LEU A 193 -8.03 -38.92 13.19
CA LEU A 193 -9.15 -39.41 12.41
C LEU A 193 -8.60 -40.27 11.26
N GLY A 194 -8.33 -41.56 11.59
CA GLY A 194 -7.77 -42.47 10.61
C GLY A 194 -6.35 -42.08 10.18
N SER A 195 -6.15 -41.82 8.90
CA SER A 195 -4.83 -41.48 8.33
C SER A 195 -4.40 -40.01 8.50
N PHE A 196 -5.26 -39.19 9.11
CA PHE A 196 -4.96 -37.75 9.30
C PHE A 196 -4.95 -37.39 10.78
N ALA A 197 -3.89 -36.72 11.22
CA ALA A 197 -3.78 -36.16 12.56
C ALA A 197 -4.01 -34.63 12.51
N PHE A 198 -5.07 -34.18 13.16
CA PHE A 198 -5.33 -32.76 13.33
C PHE A 198 -4.85 -32.29 14.70
N SER A 199 -4.12 -31.17 14.70
CA SER A 199 -3.66 -30.55 15.94
C SER A 199 -4.65 -29.48 16.33
N GLU A 200 -5.35 -29.64 17.45
CA GLU A 200 -6.29 -28.66 18.02
C GLU A 200 -5.69 -28.04 19.29
N PRO A 201 -6.02 -26.79 19.61
CA PRO A 201 -5.66 -26.22 20.92
C PRO A 201 -6.19 -27.09 22.05
N CYS A 202 -5.33 -27.41 23.02
CA CYS A 202 -5.73 -28.21 24.19
C CYS A 202 -6.91 -27.53 24.91
N ARG A 203 -7.97 -28.27 25.14
CA ARG A 203 -9.22 -27.73 25.72
C ARG A 203 -9.03 -27.27 27.17
N GLU A 204 -8.19 -27.93 27.94
CA GLU A 204 -7.96 -27.61 29.35
C GLU A 204 -7.15 -26.33 29.52
N CYS A 205 -6.01 -26.18 28.85
CA CYS A 205 -5.17 -25.00 28.92
C CYS A 205 -5.45 -23.94 27.84
N ARG A 206 -6.40 -24.22 26.93
CA ARG A 206 -6.77 -23.33 25.80
C ARG A 206 -5.56 -22.90 24.97
N GLY A 207 -4.67 -23.85 24.68
CA GLY A 207 -3.48 -23.62 23.87
C GLY A 207 -2.27 -23.03 24.60
N ARG A 208 -2.38 -22.75 25.91
CA ARG A 208 -1.29 -22.12 26.69
C ARG A 208 -0.20 -23.10 27.13
N GLY A 209 -0.49 -24.35 27.25
CA GLY A 209 0.41 -25.36 27.81
C GLY A 209 0.50 -25.35 29.33
N LEU A 210 -0.02 -24.34 29.98
CA LEU A 210 0.00 -24.12 31.43
C LEU A 210 -1.42 -23.96 31.97
N VAL A 211 -1.67 -24.47 33.16
CA VAL A 211 -2.91 -24.30 33.93
C VAL A 211 -2.62 -23.45 35.15
N VAL A 212 -3.52 -22.54 35.45
CA VAL A 212 -3.43 -21.62 36.57
C VAL A 212 -4.54 -21.98 37.55
N ASP A 213 -4.17 -22.44 38.73
CA ASP A 213 -5.12 -22.82 39.79
C ASP A 213 -5.67 -21.56 40.47
N ASP A 214 -4.82 -20.60 40.77
CA ASP A 214 -5.19 -19.30 41.32
C ASP A 214 -5.04 -18.18 40.26
N PRO A 215 -6.11 -17.75 39.61
CA PRO A 215 -6.02 -16.77 38.55
C PRO A 215 -5.65 -15.38 39.06
N CYS A 216 -4.81 -14.66 38.32
CA CYS A 216 -4.48 -13.27 38.61
C CYS A 216 -5.75 -12.41 38.55
N PRO A 217 -6.06 -11.63 39.61
CA PRO A 217 -7.28 -10.81 39.65
C PRO A 217 -7.31 -9.70 38.60
N ALA A 218 -6.15 -9.22 38.17
CA ALA A 218 -6.08 -8.14 37.15
C ALA A 218 -6.36 -8.60 35.73
N CYS A 219 -6.13 -9.87 35.40
CA CYS A 219 -6.33 -10.38 34.03
C CYS A 219 -7.19 -11.65 34.00
N SER A 220 -7.78 -12.05 35.13
CA SER A 220 -8.64 -13.24 35.24
C SER A 220 -8.02 -14.49 34.63
N GLY A 221 -6.73 -14.68 34.85
CA GLY A 221 -5.98 -15.85 34.36
C GLY A 221 -5.51 -15.77 32.92
N SER A 222 -5.87 -14.75 32.13
CA SER A 222 -5.46 -14.63 30.72
C SER A 222 -3.96 -14.37 30.53
N GLY A 223 -3.29 -13.82 31.53
CA GLY A 223 -1.90 -13.35 31.44
C GLY A 223 -1.75 -12.06 30.63
N ARG A 224 -2.84 -11.52 30.08
CA ARG A 224 -2.86 -10.31 29.25
C ARG A 224 -3.79 -9.27 29.84
N ALA A 225 -3.44 -8.02 29.69
CA ALA A 225 -4.27 -6.88 30.09
C ALA A 225 -4.22 -5.82 29.00
N MET A 226 -5.34 -5.11 28.87
CA MET A 226 -5.39 -3.91 28.02
C MET A 226 -4.48 -2.84 28.63
N SER A 227 -3.51 -2.40 27.89
CA SER A 227 -2.59 -1.32 28.27
C SER A 227 -2.65 -0.21 27.25
N THR A 228 -2.82 1.00 27.73
CA THR A 228 -2.76 2.21 26.89
C THR A 228 -1.33 2.74 26.89
N ARG A 229 -0.78 2.93 25.71
CA ARG A 229 0.52 3.60 25.55
C ARG A 229 0.41 4.82 24.67
N SER A 230 1.21 5.83 24.95
CA SER A 230 1.36 7.00 24.09
C SER A 230 2.55 6.82 23.17
N ILE A 231 2.35 7.05 21.86
CA ILE A 231 3.41 7.00 20.85
C ILE A 231 3.45 8.37 20.18
N GLN A 232 4.63 8.95 20.09
CA GLN A 232 4.84 10.11 19.24
C GLN A 232 5.07 9.66 17.80
N ALA A 233 4.21 10.12 16.90
CA ALA A 233 4.25 9.87 15.48
C ALA A 233 4.57 11.14 14.73
N ARG A 234 5.68 11.15 13.99
CA ARG A 234 6.01 12.25 13.10
C ARG A 234 5.28 12.06 11.76
N ILE A 235 4.35 12.95 11.50
CA ILE A 235 3.61 13.01 10.23
C ILE A 235 4.43 13.86 9.25
N PRO A 236 4.76 13.36 8.06
CA PRO A 236 5.53 14.12 7.08
C PRO A 236 4.74 15.30 6.53
N ALA A 237 5.46 16.34 6.11
CA ALA A 237 4.86 17.49 5.43
C ALA A 237 4.16 17.06 4.14
N GLY A 238 3.01 17.68 3.85
CA GLY A 238 2.26 17.42 2.64
C GLY A 238 1.43 16.13 2.67
N VAL A 239 1.13 15.58 3.85
CA VAL A 239 0.21 14.45 3.98
C VAL A 239 -1.16 14.80 3.41
N ALA A 240 -1.76 13.88 2.65
CA ALA A 240 -3.10 14.03 2.09
C ALA A 240 -4.16 13.53 3.07
N ASP A 241 -5.40 14.02 2.90
CA ASP A 241 -6.54 13.46 3.61
C ASP A 241 -6.74 11.99 3.26
N GLY A 242 -7.05 11.15 4.26
CA GLY A 242 -7.18 9.70 4.12
C GLY A 242 -5.86 8.96 3.95
N GLN A 243 -4.71 9.63 3.90
CA GLN A 243 -3.41 8.99 3.69
C GLN A 243 -3.05 8.09 4.87
N ARG A 244 -2.59 6.87 4.54
CA ARG A 244 -2.13 5.87 5.51
C ARG A 244 -0.61 5.95 5.67
N ILE A 245 -0.13 6.16 6.89
CA ILE A 245 1.29 6.26 7.24
C ILE A 245 1.68 5.03 8.04
N LYS A 246 2.76 4.37 7.61
CA LYS A 246 3.31 3.18 8.28
C LYS A 246 4.44 3.56 9.22
N LEU A 247 4.29 3.20 10.49
CA LEU A 247 5.32 3.32 11.52
C LEU A 247 5.84 1.93 11.88
N LYS A 248 7.01 1.58 11.35
CA LYS A 248 7.60 0.24 11.49
C LYS A 248 7.89 -0.10 12.95
N GLY A 249 7.50 -1.30 13.39
CA GLY A 249 7.75 -1.83 14.72
C GLY A 249 6.98 -1.11 15.86
N LYS A 250 5.96 -0.31 15.56
CA LYS A 250 5.14 0.40 16.55
C LYS A 250 3.75 -0.23 16.76
N GLY A 251 3.48 -1.39 16.17
CA GLY A 251 2.27 -2.19 16.37
C GLY A 251 2.23 -2.93 17.69
N ALA A 252 1.47 -4.03 17.78
CA ALA A 252 1.40 -4.88 18.96
C ALA A 252 2.75 -5.56 19.24
N PRO A 253 3.09 -5.84 20.51
CA PRO A 253 4.30 -6.57 20.85
C PRO A 253 4.24 -8.00 20.29
N GLY A 254 5.38 -8.54 19.86
CA GLY A 254 5.50 -9.93 19.44
C GLY A 254 5.40 -10.88 20.63
N GLU A 255 5.14 -12.15 20.32
CA GLU A 255 5.09 -13.22 21.31
C GLU A 255 6.42 -13.95 21.35
N ARG A 256 6.80 -14.40 22.56
CA ARG A 256 7.98 -15.26 22.77
C ARG A 256 9.28 -14.66 22.19
N GLY A 257 9.49 -13.36 22.38
CA GLY A 257 10.67 -12.66 21.84
C GLY A 257 10.58 -12.30 20.36
N GLY A 258 9.42 -12.49 19.72
CA GLY A 258 9.19 -12.07 18.34
C GLY A 258 9.16 -10.55 18.17
N PRO A 259 9.43 -10.03 16.97
CA PRO A 259 9.41 -8.59 16.70
C PRO A 259 7.98 -8.03 16.81
N ALA A 260 7.87 -6.75 17.17
CA ALA A 260 6.58 -6.06 17.17
C ALA A 260 6.03 -5.92 15.75
N GLY A 261 4.70 -5.83 15.63
CA GLY A 261 4.01 -5.46 14.39
C GLY A 261 4.24 -4.01 14.00
N ASP A 262 3.61 -3.56 12.94
CA ASP A 262 3.67 -2.19 12.48
C ASP A 262 2.41 -1.42 12.90
N LEU A 263 2.54 -0.09 13.04
CA LEU A 263 1.41 0.79 13.29
C LEU A 263 1.07 1.54 11.99
N TYR A 264 -0.18 1.48 11.61
CA TYR A 264 -0.71 2.25 10.48
C TYR A 264 -1.59 3.37 11.00
N VAL A 265 -1.24 4.58 10.63
CA VAL A 265 -1.97 5.79 11.03
C VAL A 265 -2.69 6.34 9.81
N ARG A 266 -4.01 6.37 9.86
CA ARG A 266 -4.83 7.07 8.87
C ARG A 266 -5.00 8.51 9.31
N VAL A 267 -4.63 9.43 8.43
CA VAL A 267 -4.66 10.86 8.72
C VAL A 267 -5.90 11.49 8.11
N HIS A 268 -6.71 12.16 8.91
CA HIS A 268 -7.83 12.98 8.47
C HIS A 268 -7.44 14.45 8.55
N VAL A 269 -7.56 15.17 7.43
CA VAL A 269 -7.17 16.58 7.37
C VAL A 269 -8.44 17.44 7.41
N SER A 270 -8.54 18.30 8.44
CA SER A 270 -9.65 19.24 8.55
C SER A 270 -9.59 20.27 7.43
N PRO A 271 -10.73 20.64 6.82
CA PRO A 271 -10.76 21.67 5.79
C PRO A 271 -10.39 23.05 6.34
N HIS A 272 -9.78 23.88 5.50
CA HIS A 272 -9.46 25.27 5.85
C HIS A 272 -10.50 26.21 5.25
N PRO A 273 -10.95 27.27 5.96
CA PRO A 273 -12.00 28.17 5.45
C PRO A 273 -11.62 28.96 4.19
N VAL A 274 -10.35 29.17 3.96
CA VAL A 274 -9.84 29.99 2.85
C VAL A 274 -9.10 29.17 1.80
N PHE A 275 -8.31 28.20 2.24
CA PHE A 275 -7.45 27.43 1.34
C PHE A 275 -8.02 26.05 1.07
N GLY A 276 -7.98 25.65 -0.20
CA GLY A 276 -8.14 24.28 -0.63
C GLY A 276 -6.82 23.66 -1.05
N ARG A 277 -6.85 22.39 -1.42
CA ARG A 277 -5.70 21.66 -1.91
C ARG A 277 -6.03 20.87 -3.17
N SER A 278 -5.14 20.94 -4.14
CA SER A 278 -5.16 20.10 -5.34
C SER A 278 -3.78 19.47 -5.53
N ASN A 279 -3.62 18.20 -5.14
CA ASN A 279 -2.35 17.49 -5.08
C ASN A 279 -1.30 18.25 -4.22
N HIS A 280 -0.25 18.80 -4.84
CA HIS A 280 0.78 19.59 -4.18
C HIS A 280 0.57 21.11 -4.32
N ASN A 281 -0.52 21.52 -4.95
CA ASN A 281 -0.87 22.92 -5.06
C ASN A 281 -1.89 23.31 -4.00
N LEU A 282 -1.77 24.54 -3.51
CA LEU A 282 -2.81 25.18 -2.72
C LEU A 282 -3.77 25.90 -3.67
N THR A 283 -5.04 25.97 -3.32
CA THR A 283 -6.05 26.71 -4.08
C THR A 283 -6.66 27.77 -3.17
N VAL A 284 -6.95 28.94 -3.73
CA VAL A 284 -7.67 30.02 -3.05
C VAL A 284 -8.58 30.70 -4.05
N THR A 285 -9.81 31.00 -3.65
CA THR A 285 -10.72 31.82 -4.45
C THR A 285 -10.69 33.22 -3.90
N VAL A 286 -10.37 34.17 -4.75
CA VAL A 286 -10.21 35.59 -4.37
C VAL A 286 -11.32 36.40 -5.04
N PRO A 287 -12.16 37.08 -4.25
CA PRO A 287 -13.14 38.00 -4.79
C PRO A 287 -12.46 39.22 -5.39
N VAL A 288 -12.90 39.66 -6.55
CA VAL A 288 -12.49 40.85 -7.24
C VAL A 288 -13.72 41.64 -7.72
N THR A 289 -13.60 42.92 -7.84
CA THR A 289 -14.65 43.75 -8.42
C THR A 289 -14.66 43.65 -9.94
N PHE A 290 -15.79 43.98 -10.57
CA PHE A 290 -15.88 44.06 -12.03
C PHE A 290 -14.86 45.02 -12.66
N PRO A 291 -14.66 46.26 -12.14
CA PRO A 291 -13.65 47.15 -12.66
C PRO A 291 -12.21 46.61 -12.59
N GLU A 292 -11.86 45.92 -11.50
CA GLU A 292 -10.55 45.27 -11.39
C GLU A 292 -10.35 44.17 -12.42
N ALA A 293 -11.40 43.38 -12.71
CA ALA A 293 -11.33 42.33 -13.73
C ALA A 293 -11.31 42.91 -15.16
N ALA A 294 -12.06 43.99 -15.41
CA ALA A 294 -12.17 44.62 -16.73
C ALA A 294 -10.96 45.46 -17.10
N LEU A 295 -10.48 46.29 -16.18
CA LEU A 295 -9.39 47.25 -16.42
C LEU A 295 -8.01 46.70 -16.05
N GLY A 296 -7.99 45.60 -15.30
CA GLY A 296 -6.79 45.06 -14.70
C GLY A 296 -6.46 45.71 -13.36
N ALA A 297 -5.85 44.97 -12.48
CA ALA A 297 -5.46 45.45 -11.15
C ALA A 297 -4.29 44.67 -10.60
N GLU A 298 -3.65 45.19 -9.58
CA GLU A 298 -2.74 44.46 -8.71
C GLU A 298 -3.43 44.20 -7.38
N ILE A 299 -3.69 42.89 -7.07
CA ILE A 299 -4.38 42.49 -5.86
C ILE A 299 -3.46 41.76 -4.89
N LYS A 300 -3.70 41.93 -3.59
CA LYS A 300 -3.02 41.18 -2.53
C LYS A 300 -3.80 39.94 -2.22
N VAL A 301 -3.17 38.79 -2.39
CA VAL A 301 -3.74 37.46 -2.16
C VAL A 301 -3.13 36.84 -0.92
N PRO A 302 -3.91 36.28 0.00
CA PRO A 302 -3.35 35.57 1.15
C PRO A 302 -2.58 34.34 0.67
N ALA A 303 -1.43 34.11 1.25
CA ALA A 303 -0.68 32.89 1.11
C ALA A 303 -0.62 32.17 2.47
N HIS A 304 -0.30 30.90 2.44
CA HIS A 304 -0.18 30.12 3.66
C HIS A 304 0.82 30.77 4.64
N ARG A 305 0.56 30.68 5.94
CA ARG A 305 1.31 31.31 7.05
C ARG A 305 1.14 32.83 7.14
N GLY A 306 0.02 33.37 6.74
CA GLY A 306 -0.28 34.79 6.91
C GLY A 306 0.52 35.74 5.99
N ALA A 307 1.36 35.20 5.12
CA ALA A 307 2.02 35.99 4.11
C ALA A 307 0.99 36.50 3.05
N THR A 308 1.27 37.63 2.42
CA THR A 308 0.50 38.12 1.26
C THR A 308 1.39 38.14 0.03
N VAL A 309 0.81 37.85 -1.13
CA VAL A 309 1.48 37.89 -2.42
C VAL A 309 0.70 38.80 -3.35
N SER A 310 1.39 39.71 -4.05
CA SER A 310 0.78 40.50 -5.10
C SER A 310 0.59 39.67 -6.36
N VAL A 311 -0.61 39.73 -6.91
CA VAL A 311 -0.98 39.07 -8.17
C VAL A 311 -1.51 40.14 -9.13
N ARG A 312 -0.88 40.23 -10.29
CA ARG A 312 -1.34 41.15 -11.34
C ARG A 312 -2.44 40.47 -12.16
N ILE A 313 -3.60 41.08 -12.19
CA ILE A 313 -4.76 40.71 -13.02
C ILE A 313 -4.68 41.54 -14.33
N PRO A 314 -4.55 40.89 -15.48
CA PRO A 314 -4.60 41.57 -16.77
C PRO A 314 -6.00 42.13 -17.05
N PRO A 315 -6.11 43.20 -17.86
CA PRO A 315 -7.40 43.67 -18.35
C PRO A 315 -8.17 42.57 -19.10
N GLY A 316 -9.49 42.55 -18.96
CA GLY A 316 -10.37 41.57 -19.59
C GLY A 316 -10.27 40.19 -18.99
N THR A 317 -9.94 40.06 -17.71
CA THR A 317 -9.87 38.78 -17.01
C THR A 317 -11.26 38.19 -16.77
N PRO A 318 -11.61 37.01 -17.34
CA PRO A 318 -12.92 36.39 -17.13
C PRO A 318 -13.07 35.84 -15.71
N ASN A 319 -14.33 35.72 -15.25
CA ASN A 319 -14.67 35.04 -14.02
C ASN A 319 -14.18 33.59 -14.04
N GLY A 320 -13.64 33.09 -12.93
CA GLY A 320 -13.11 31.71 -12.82
C GLY A 320 -11.68 31.55 -13.37
N ARG A 321 -11.04 32.60 -13.88
CA ARG A 321 -9.65 32.54 -14.35
C ARG A 321 -8.72 32.17 -13.20
N VAL A 322 -7.79 31.24 -13.47
CA VAL A 322 -6.81 30.77 -12.48
C VAL A 322 -5.44 31.34 -12.78
N PHE A 323 -4.86 32.02 -11.79
CA PHE A 323 -3.47 32.48 -11.80
C PHE A 323 -2.59 31.62 -10.95
N ARG A 324 -1.36 31.38 -11.39
CA ARG A 324 -0.40 30.51 -10.72
C ARG A 324 0.72 31.34 -10.09
N VAL A 325 0.85 31.20 -8.77
CA VAL A 325 1.96 31.79 -8.00
C VAL A 325 2.92 30.67 -7.64
N ARG A 326 4.09 30.67 -8.26
CA ARG A 326 5.06 29.57 -8.14
C ARG A 326 5.65 29.45 -6.73
N GLY A 327 5.88 28.21 -6.30
CA GLY A 327 6.59 27.88 -5.06
C GLY A 327 5.84 28.23 -3.77
N ARG A 328 4.53 28.53 -3.84
CA ARG A 328 3.68 28.88 -2.69
C ARG A 328 2.68 27.78 -2.31
N GLY A 329 2.88 26.57 -2.83
CA GLY A 329 2.09 25.38 -2.52
C GLY A 329 2.69 24.51 -1.43
N VAL A 330 2.26 23.24 -1.40
CA VAL A 330 2.66 22.22 -0.46
C VAL A 330 4.04 21.68 -0.82
N ARG A 331 4.87 21.39 0.18
CA ARG A 331 6.19 20.80 -0.02
C ARG A 331 6.08 19.39 -0.59
N ARG A 332 6.84 19.10 -1.63
CA ARG A 332 6.94 17.79 -2.26
C ARG A 332 8.02 16.94 -1.60
N PRO A 333 7.99 15.61 -1.81
CA PRO A 333 9.03 14.71 -1.29
C PRO A 333 10.45 15.02 -1.81
N ASP A 334 10.58 15.60 -3.00
CA ASP A 334 11.84 16.05 -3.62
C ASP A 334 12.39 17.35 -3.00
N GLY A 335 11.69 17.93 -2.02
CA GLY A 335 12.07 19.15 -1.35
C GLY A 335 11.60 20.45 -2.04
N THR A 336 11.05 20.35 -3.25
CA THR A 336 10.45 21.51 -3.96
C THR A 336 9.06 21.82 -3.41
N ASN A 337 8.59 23.06 -3.64
CA ASN A 337 7.22 23.43 -3.29
C ASN A 337 6.33 23.38 -4.54
N GLY A 338 5.08 22.99 -4.33
CA GLY A 338 4.03 23.21 -5.31
C GLY A 338 3.69 24.69 -5.47
N ASP A 339 2.61 25.00 -6.15
CA ASP A 339 2.20 26.37 -6.48
C ASP A 339 0.91 26.73 -5.73
N LEU A 340 0.64 28.04 -5.63
CA LEU A 340 -0.66 28.55 -5.21
C LEU A 340 -1.47 28.91 -6.47
N LEU A 341 -2.63 28.30 -6.59
CA LEU A 341 -3.59 28.53 -7.66
C LEU A 341 -4.66 29.51 -7.16
N VAL A 342 -4.68 30.68 -7.73
CA VAL A 342 -5.58 31.76 -7.36
C VAL A 342 -6.70 31.83 -8.38
N THR A 343 -7.92 31.46 -7.97
CA THR A 343 -9.11 31.55 -8.81
C THR A 343 -9.78 32.90 -8.56
N VAL A 344 -9.99 33.67 -9.60
CA VAL A 344 -10.68 34.95 -9.53
C VAL A 344 -12.19 34.72 -9.52
N SER A 345 -12.87 35.35 -8.58
CA SER A 345 -14.34 35.35 -8.51
C SER A 345 -14.84 36.78 -8.56
N VAL A 346 -15.44 37.17 -9.71
CA VAL A 346 -16.00 38.49 -9.87
C VAL A 346 -17.25 38.65 -9.01
N GLN A 347 -17.22 39.66 -8.13
CA GLN A 347 -18.31 39.94 -7.21
C GLN A 347 -19.15 41.10 -7.70
N VAL A 348 -20.46 40.92 -7.64
CA VAL A 348 -21.45 41.97 -7.90
C VAL A 348 -21.82 42.61 -6.57
N PRO A 349 -21.71 43.93 -6.41
CA PRO A 349 -22.06 44.59 -5.16
C PRO A 349 -23.57 44.51 -4.91
N ASN A 350 -23.96 44.20 -3.68
CA ASN A 350 -25.37 44.07 -3.29
C ASN A 350 -26.13 45.39 -3.25
N ALA A 351 -25.41 46.52 -3.05
CA ALA A 351 -25.98 47.85 -3.03
C ALA A 351 -25.11 48.80 -3.85
N LEU A 352 -25.74 49.67 -4.59
CA LEU A 352 -25.11 50.70 -5.44
C LEU A 352 -25.51 52.08 -4.95
N SER A 353 -24.52 52.96 -4.79
CA SER A 353 -24.75 54.39 -4.63
C SER A 353 -25.32 55.02 -5.93
N SER A 354 -25.95 56.20 -5.85
CA SER A 354 -26.49 56.87 -7.02
C SER A 354 -25.43 57.10 -8.11
N PRO A 355 -24.21 57.59 -7.80
CA PRO A 355 -23.16 57.75 -8.79
C PRO A 355 -22.70 56.41 -9.42
N ALA A 356 -22.63 55.36 -8.64
CA ALA A 356 -22.26 54.03 -9.16
C ALA A 356 -23.31 53.48 -10.12
N ARG A 357 -24.59 53.73 -9.85
CA ARG A 357 -25.71 53.34 -10.73
C ARG A 357 -25.69 54.10 -12.04
N GLU A 358 -25.42 55.39 -12.00
CA GLU A 358 -25.26 56.23 -13.19
C GLU A 358 -24.10 55.76 -14.07
N ALA A 359 -22.94 55.49 -13.47
CA ALA A 359 -21.79 54.95 -14.20
C ALA A 359 -22.07 53.58 -14.84
N LEU A 360 -22.80 52.69 -14.15
CA LEU A 360 -23.19 51.39 -14.69
C LEU A 360 -24.23 51.51 -15.81
N ASN A 361 -25.14 52.50 -15.75
CA ASN A 361 -26.06 52.75 -16.83
C ASN A 361 -25.33 53.28 -18.07
N ALA A 362 -24.41 54.22 -17.92
CA ALA A 362 -23.57 54.68 -19.02
C ALA A 362 -22.72 53.54 -19.63
N PHE A 363 -22.16 52.68 -18.81
CA PHE A 363 -21.45 51.48 -19.28
C PHE A 363 -22.38 50.55 -20.06
N ARG A 364 -23.58 50.28 -19.57
CA ARG A 364 -24.58 49.43 -20.24
C ARG A 364 -24.93 50.01 -21.64
N GLU A 365 -25.10 51.31 -21.74
CA GLU A 365 -25.37 51.97 -23.01
C GLU A 365 -24.20 51.87 -23.99
N ALA A 366 -22.97 52.02 -23.47
CA ALA A 366 -21.77 51.89 -24.28
C ALA A 366 -21.50 50.46 -24.79
N THR A 367 -22.04 49.43 -24.10
CA THR A 367 -21.86 48.04 -24.47
C THR A 367 -23.14 47.38 -25.00
N ALA A 368 -24.17 48.13 -25.37
CA ALA A 368 -25.48 47.64 -25.78
C ALA A 368 -25.46 46.77 -27.05
N GLY A 369 -24.40 46.82 -27.87
CA GLY A 369 -24.21 46.00 -29.06
C GLY A 369 -23.66 44.60 -28.81
N GLU A 370 -23.23 44.24 -27.59
CA GLU A 370 -22.61 43.01 -27.26
C GLU A 370 -23.58 42.10 -26.49
N ASP A 371 -24.11 41.03 -27.13
CA ASP A 371 -24.90 39.99 -26.40
C ASP A 371 -24.01 38.77 -26.09
N PRO A 372 -23.62 38.60 -24.84
CA PRO A 372 -22.79 37.45 -24.44
C PRO A 372 -23.49 36.09 -24.60
N ARG A 373 -24.80 36.05 -24.89
CA ARG A 373 -25.61 34.85 -25.09
C ARG A 373 -25.72 34.44 -26.55
N GLU A 374 -25.27 35.25 -27.51
CA GLU A 374 -25.43 34.98 -28.94
C GLU A 374 -24.86 33.61 -29.35
N ASP A 375 -23.63 33.32 -28.91
CA ASP A 375 -22.98 32.03 -29.16
C ASP A 375 -23.71 30.84 -28.51
N LEU A 376 -24.23 31.02 -27.31
CA LEU A 376 -25.01 29.98 -26.61
C LEU A 376 -26.29 29.67 -27.39
N LEU A 377 -27.03 30.72 -27.80
CA LEU A 377 -28.26 30.54 -28.55
C LEU A 377 -28.03 29.92 -29.92
N ARG A 378 -26.91 30.29 -30.59
CA ARG A 378 -26.51 29.69 -31.86
C ARG A 378 -26.22 28.20 -31.73
N ARG A 379 -25.43 27.79 -30.72
CA ARG A 379 -25.11 26.37 -30.46
C ARG A 379 -26.34 25.57 -30.07
N ALA A 380 -27.25 26.12 -29.26
CA ALA A 380 -28.49 25.42 -28.88
C ALA A 380 -29.39 25.14 -30.09
N ARG A 381 -29.42 26.00 -31.12
CA ARG A 381 -30.17 25.80 -32.36
C ARG A 381 -29.53 24.75 -33.28
N GLN A 382 -28.23 24.53 -33.18
CA GLN A 382 -27.50 23.56 -34.02
C GLN A 382 -27.61 22.10 -33.51
N THR A 383 -28.05 21.92 -32.25
CA THR A 383 -28.16 20.60 -31.60
C THR A 383 -29.58 20.07 -31.56
N SER A 384 -30.55 20.84 -32.10
CA SER A 384 -31.96 20.44 -32.33
C SER A 384 -32.14 20.08 -33.79
#